data_15a86345d37ea375f9c6db480c02e998
#
_entry.id   15a86345d37ea375f9c6db480c02e998
#
_cell.length_a   1.000
_cell.length_b   1.000
_cell.length_c   1.000
_cell.angle_alpha   90.00
_cell.angle_beta   90.00
_cell.angle_gamma   90.00
#
_symmetry.space_group_name_H-M   'P 1'
#
loop_
_entity.id
_entity.type
_entity.pdbx_description
1 polymer ?
#
loop_
_entity_poly.entity_id
_entity_poly.type
_entity_poly.pdbx_seq_one_letter_code
_entity_poly.pdbx_strand_id
1 'polypeptide(L)'
;MKNNLVIILATLVGWLLFKYFLVGNVSFEKSYKYGFMFHATALMTYAALATYNGIHTLRPTHDFLDGFKHVAKTVVGYAIGATAVVGLWHHVIMKDATHARFISVLDTISTTFSSEEEYLNHIAERNLPNNVSLTEWISSQQEGVEIFYAAKTQISLTLMVYLLMGIFISFVASLLWTKV
;
A
#
# COMPACT_ATOMS: atom_id res chain seq x y z
N MET A 1 12.22 23.84 3.43
CA MET A 1 12.42 22.40 3.71
C MET A 1 12.00 21.96 5.11
N LYS A 2 12.37 22.66 6.20
CA LYS A 2 11.98 22.26 7.57
C LYS A 2 10.45 22.14 7.76
N ASN A 3 9.65 23.08 7.22
CA ASN A 3 8.19 23.05 7.36
C ASN A 3 7.54 21.82 6.71
N ASN A 4 8.03 21.37 5.53
CA ASN A 4 7.46 20.22 4.85
C ASN A 4 7.67 18.92 5.64
N LEU A 5 8.82 18.74 6.28
CA LEU A 5 9.07 17.58 7.12
C LEU A 5 8.13 17.52 8.33
N VAL A 6 7.91 18.66 8.99
CA VAL A 6 6.99 18.75 10.13
C VAL A 6 5.55 18.38 9.71
N ILE A 7 5.09 18.87 8.55
CA ILE A 7 3.76 18.57 8.03
C ILE A 7 3.65 17.07 7.69
N ILE A 8 4.68 16.49 7.04
CA ILE A 8 4.72 15.04 6.76
C ILE A 8 4.62 14.24 8.06
N LEU A 9 5.45 14.55 9.06
CA LEU A 9 5.42 13.86 10.34
C LEU A 9 4.06 13.99 11.05
N ALA A 10 3.47 15.19 11.04
CA ALA A 10 2.13 15.41 11.61
C ALA A 10 1.06 14.57 10.89
N THR A 11 1.13 14.44 9.56
CA THR A 11 0.21 13.60 8.78
C THR A 11 0.39 12.11 9.13
N LEU A 12 1.64 11.64 9.29
CA LEU A 12 1.92 10.26 9.65
C LEU A 12 1.43 9.92 11.07
N VAL A 13 1.62 10.85 12.02
CA VAL A 13 1.04 10.72 13.37
C VAL A 13 -0.49 10.74 13.31
N GLY A 14 -1.06 11.64 12.53
CA GLY A 14 -2.51 11.70 12.28
C GLY A 14 -3.07 10.38 11.73
N TRP A 15 -2.33 9.73 10.82
CA TRP A 15 -2.70 8.40 10.33
C TRP A 15 -2.66 7.33 11.43
N LEU A 16 -1.64 7.33 12.29
CA LEU A 16 -1.57 6.39 13.42
C LEU A 16 -2.77 6.57 14.37
N LEU A 17 -3.11 7.82 14.71
CA LEU A 17 -4.29 8.13 15.52
C LEU A 17 -5.59 7.70 14.84
N PHE A 18 -5.73 7.96 13.55
CA PHE A 18 -6.86 7.52 12.75
C PHE A 18 -6.98 6.00 12.75
N LYS A 19 -5.89 5.28 12.53
CA LYS A 19 -5.86 3.80 12.58
C LYS A 19 -6.21 3.28 13.96
N TYR A 20 -5.70 3.91 15.02
CA TYR A 20 -6.03 3.53 16.39
C TYR A 20 -7.54 3.70 16.67
N PHE A 21 -8.14 4.79 16.20
CA PHE A 21 -9.59 5.02 16.32
C PHE A 21 -10.42 3.95 15.58
N LEU A 22 -9.91 3.39 14.49
CA LEU A 22 -10.60 2.33 13.75
C LEU A 22 -10.54 0.97 14.45
N VAL A 23 -9.61 0.76 15.41
CA VAL A 23 -9.51 -0.51 16.17
C VAL A 23 -10.79 -0.71 16.99
N GLY A 24 -11.42 -1.86 16.83
CA GLY A 24 -12.67 -2.20 17.50
C GLY A 24 -13.95 -1.59 16.89
N ASN A 25 -13.82 -0.57 16.01
CA ASN A 25 -14.97 0.08 15.37
C ASN A 25 -15.28 -0.46 13.96
N VAL A 26 -14.29 -1.03 13.29
CA VAL A 26 -14.44 -1.61 11.95
C VAL A 26 -13.66 -2.91 11.83
N SER A 27 -14.01 -3.77 10.85
CA SER A 27 -13.25 -4.98 10.59
C SER A 27 -11.81 -4.67 10.14
N PHE A 28 -10.92 -5.65 10.30
CA PHE A 28 -9.51 -5.52 9.89
C PHE A 28 -9.36 -5.12 8.41
N GLU A 29 -10.15 -5.74 7.52
CA GLU A 29 -10.15 -5.45 6.08
C GLU A 29 -10.59 -4.02 5.77
N LYS A 30 -11.66 -3.55 6.42
CA LYS A 30 -12.11 -2.16 6.27
C LYS A 30 -11.08 -1.18 6.79
N SER A 31 -10.49 -1.47 7.96
CA SER A 31 -9.40 -0.66 8.53
C SER A 31 -8.20 -0.59 7.58
N TYR A 32 -7.84 -1.69 6.90
CA TYR A 32 -6.78 -1.71 5.91
C TYR A 32 -7.10 -0.80 4.71
N LYS A 33 -8.31 -0.93 4.14
CA LYS A 33 -8.78 -0.10 3.03
C LYS A 33 -8.76 1.39 3.37
N TYR A 34 -9.29 1.77 4.54
CA TYR A 34 -9.30 3.16 4.99
C TYR A 34 -7.89 3.71 5.21
N GLY A 35 -6.99 2.90 5.77
CA GLY A 35 -5.59 3.28 5.92
C GLY A 35 -4.90 3.55 4.57
N PHE A 36 -5.15 2.70 3.57
CA PHE A 36 -4.65 2.90 2.21
C PHE A 36 -5.23 4.16 1.56
N MET A 37 -6.55 4.37 1.65
CA MET A 37 -7.22 5.57 1.11
C MET A 37 -6.67 6.85 1.73
N PHE A 38 -6.38 6.86 3.02
CA PHE A 38 -5.76 7.99 3.70
C PHE A 38 -4.42 8.35 3.04
N HIS A 39 -3.53 7.37 2.85
CA HIS A 39 -2.24 7.61 2.22
C HIS A 39 -2.35 8.02 0.75
N ALA A 40 -3.28 7.44 -0.01
CA ALA A 40 -3.54 7.83 -1.40
C ALA A 40 -3.98 9.30 -1.47
N THR A 41 -4.92 9.72 -0.61
CA THR A 41 -5.37 11.12 -0.53
C THR A 41 -4.23 12.04 -0.10
N ALA A 42 -3.43 11.63 0.88
CA ALA A 42 -2.28 12.43 1.32
C ALA A 42 -1.24 12.60 0.21
N LEU A 43 -0.92 11.56 -0.58
CA LEU A 43 -0.03 11.65 -1.74
C LEU A 43 -0.53 12.69 -2.75
N MET A 44 -1.82 12.68 -3.09
CA MET A 44 -2.42 13.67 -3.98
C MET A 44 -2.33 15.08 -3.39
N THR A 45 -2.62 15.23 -2.10
CA THR A 45 -2.55 16.52 -1.41
C THR A 45 -1.12 17.08 -1.40
N TYR A 46 -0.13 16.24 -1.10
CA TYR A 46 1.28 16.66 -1.14
C TYR A 46 1.76 17.05 -2.54
N ALA A 47 1.31 16.33 -3.56
CA ALA A 47 1.61 16.69 -4.94
C ALA A 47 0.99 18.05 -5.31
N ALA A 48 -0.29 18.27 -4.95
CA ALA A 48 -0.97 19.54 -5.21
C ALA A 48 -0.29 20.70 -4.48
N LEU A 49 0.05 20.54 -3.20
CA LEU A 49 0.76 21.56 -2.41
C LEU A 49 2.17 21.83 -2.95
N ALA A 50 2.90 20.79 -3.37
CA ALA A 50 4.22 20.94 -3.96
C ALA A 50 4.13 21.69 -5.30
N THR A 51 3.15 21.36 -6.13
CA THR A 51 2.89 22.07 -7.40
C THR A 51 2.55 23.53 -7.14
N TYR A 52 1.59 23.82 -6.26
CA TYR A 52 1.20 25.18 -5.91
C TYR A 52 2.39 26.01 -5.39
N ASN A 53 3.11 25.46 -4.41
CA ASN A 53 4.28 26.16 -3.85
C ASN A 53 5.39 26.37 -4.89
N GLY A 54 5.62 25.38 -5.75
CA GLY A 54 6.62 25.48 -6.79
C GLY A 54 6.30 26.57 -7.81
N ILE A 55 5.06 26.64 -8.28
CA ILE A 55 4.61 27.69 -9.22
C ILE A 55 4.78 29.08 -8.62
N HIS A 56 4.45 29.25 -7.35
CA HIS A 56 4.53 30.57 -6.70
C HIS A 56 5.94 30.99 -6.26
N THR A 57 6.82 30.04 -5.94
CA THR A 57 8.12 30.37 -5.32
C THR A 57 9.31 30.24 -6.27
N LEU A 58 9.25 29.38 -7.28
CA LEU A 58 10.39 29.04 -8.12
C LEU A 58 10.40 29.75 -9.47
N ARG A 59 9.44 30.62 -9.77
CA ARG A 59 9.20 31.19 -11.10
C ARG A 59 9.15 30.06 -12.15
N PRO A 60 8.00 29.69 -12.66
CA PRO A 60 7.85 28.52 -13.51
C PRO A 60 8.78 28.65 -14.72
N THR A 61 9.71 27.72 -14.84
CA THR A 61 10.58 27.60 -16.01
C THR A 61 9.83 27.02 -17.20
N HIS A 62 8.54 26.67 -17.03
CA HIS A 62 7.72 25.88 -17.98
C HIS A 62 8.35 24.53 -18.36
N ASP A 63 9.41 24.10 -17.64
CA ASP A 63 10.06 22.84 -17.87
C ASP A 63 9.35 21.72 -17.07
N PHE A 64 8.87 20.73 -17.80
CA PHE A 64 8.25 19.54 -17.24
C PHE A 64 9.17 18.82 -16.25
N LEU A 65 10.44 18.70 -16.57
CA LEU A 65 11.40 17.92 -15.76
C LEU A 65 11.65 18.59 -14.39
N ASP A 66 11.72 19.90 -14.36
CA ASP A 66 11.89 20.64 -13.10
C ASP A 66 10.63 20.57 -12.24
N GLY A 67 9.46 20.68 -12.83
CA GLY A 67 8.19 20.44 -12.14
C GLY A 67 8.11 19.03 -11.57
N PHE A 68 8.46 18.03 -12.37
CA PHE A 68 8.48 16.63 -11.95
C PHE A 68 9.42 16.40 -10.76
N LYS A 69 10.68 16.84 -10.86
CA LYS A 69 11.66 16.71 -9.77
C LYS A 69 11.18 17.38 -8.47
N HIS A 70 10.57 18.57 -8.61
CA HIS A 70 10.09 19.32 -7.45
C HIS A 70 8.96 18.58 -6.71
N VAL A 71 7.96 18.11 -7.45
CA VAL A 71 6.82 17.39 -6.88
C VAL A 71 7.24 16.02 -6.37
N ALA A 72 7.99 15.24 -7.19
CA ALA A 72 8.43 13.90 -6.85
C ALA A 72 9.26 13.86 -5.56
N LYS A 73 10.11 14.85 -5.30
CA LYS A 73 10.90 14.92 -4.06
C LYS A 73 10.02 14.94 -2.80
N THR A 74 8.92 15.68 -2.82
CA THR A 74 8.00 15.76 -1.68
C THR A 74 7.20 14.47 -1.54
N VAL A 75 6.69 13.95 -2.65
CA VAL A 75 5.82 12.77 -2.71
C VAL A 75 6.59 11.51 -2.34
N VAL A 76 7.82 11.33 -2.84
CA VAL A 76 8.70 10.20 -2.49
C VAL A 76 9.06 10.25 -1.01
N GLY A 77 9.40 11.43 -0.47
CA GLY A 77 9.65 11.59 0.96
C GLY A 77 8.46 11.16 1.83
N TYR A 78 7.24 11.52 1.44
CA TYR A 78 6.04 11.05 2.10
C TYR A 78 5.83 9.53 1.95
N ALA A 79 6.02 8.98 0.74
CA ALA A 79 5.84 7.55 0.47
C ALA A 79 6.74 6.67 1.36
N ILE A 80 7.99 7.07 1.55
CA ILE A 80 8.93 6.38 2.45
C ILE A 80 8.43 6.43 3.90
N GLY A 81 8.01 7.61 4.38
CA GLY A 81 7.45 7.76 5.73
C GLY A 81 6.16 6.95 5.93
N ALA A 82 5.26 6.98 4.95
CA ALA A 82 4.01 6.21 4.95
C ALA A 82 4.29 4.70 5.03
N THR A 83 5.26 4.20 4.26
CA THR A 83 5.66 2.79 4.33
C THR A 83 6.20 2.42 5.71
N ALA A 84 7.02 3.28 6.31
CA ALA A 84 7.56 3.03 7.64
C ALA A 84 6.46 2.93 8.71
N VAL A 85 5.47 3.85 8.70
CA VAL A 85 4.37 3.80 9.68
C VAL A 85 3.39 2.65 9.43
N VAL A 86 3.17 2.23 8.17
CA VAL A 86 2.39 1.03 7.84
C VAL A 86 3.10 -0.22 8.36
N GLY A 87 4.41 -0.33 8.14
CA GLY A 87 5.22 -1.43 8.68
C GLY A 87 5.18 -1.46 10.21
N LEU A 88 5.38 -0.32 10.87
CA LEU A 88 5.26 -0.19 12.32
C LEU A 88 3.87 -0.62 12.82
N TRP A 89 2.79 -0.19 12.14
CA TRP A 89 1.43 -0.53 12.52
C TRP A 89 1.19 -2.03 12.49
N HIS A 90 1.48 -2.70 11.36
CA HIS A 90 1.14 -4.11 11.17
C HIS A 90 2.09 -5.08 11.88
N HIS A 91 3.37 -4.76 11.97
CA HIS A 91 4.37 -5.70 12.51
C HIS A 91 4.82 -5.40 13.94
N VAL A 92 4.45 -4.25 14.50
CA VAL A 92 4.79 -3.87 15.87
C VAL A 92 3.54 -3.60 16.71
N ILE A 93 2.70 -2.63 16.28
CA ILE A 93 1.55 -2.20 17.08
C ILE A 93 0.41 -3.24 17.04
N MET A 94 0.05 -3.71 15.87
CA MET A 94 -1.04 -4.66 15.62
C MET A 94 -0.54 -6.05 15.22
N LYS A 95 0.62 -6.44 15.74
CA LYS A 95 1.27 -7.72 15.43
C LYS A 95 0.33 -8.91 15.62
N ASP A 96 -0.37 -8.97 16.74
CA ASP A 96 -1.24 -10.09 17.09
C ASP A 96 -2.46 -10.16 16.16
N ALA A 97 -3.07 -9.02 15.83
CA ALA A 97 -4.18 -8.98 14.88
C ALA A 97 -3.73 -9.35 13.45
N THR A 98 -2.55 -8.92 13.03
CA THR A 98 -1.96 -9.30 11.74
C THR A 98 -1.66 -10.79 11.69
N HIS A 99 -1.12 -11.36 12.78
CA HIS A 99 -0.86 -12.80 12.90
C HIS A 99 -2.15 -13.62 12.93
N ALA A 100 -3.17 -13.19 13.70
CA ALA A 100 -4.47 -13.84 13.71
C ALA A 100 -5.11 -13.88 12.31
N ARG A 101 -4.97 -12.78 11.55
CA ARG A 101 -5.42 -12.73 10.15
C ARG A 101 -4.65 -13.70 9.26
N PHE A 102 -3.33 -13.76 9.40
CA PHE A 102 -2.48 -14.73 8.69
C PHE A 102 -2.97 -16.16 8.94
N ILE A 103 -3.16 -16.57 10.19
CA ILE A 103 -3.66 -17.90 10.54
C ILE A 103 -5.06 -18.15 9.93
N SER A 104 -5.97 -17.18 10.00
CA SER A 104 -7.30 -17.29 9.40
C SER A 104 -7.25 -17.50 7.88
N VAL A 105 -6.28 -16.91 7.18
CA VAL A 105 -6.09 -17.12 5.73
C VAL A 105 -5.56 -18.53 5.45
N LEU A 106 -4.60 -19.01 6.23
CA LEU A 106 -4.08 -20.40 6.12
C LEU A 106 -5.19 -21.43 6.34
N ASP A 107 -6.02 -21.23 7.36
CA ASP A 107 -7.17 -22.09 7.65
C ASP A 107 -8.17 -22.08 6.49
N THR A 108 -8.48 -20.91 5.95
CA THR A 108 -9.36 -20.79 4.77
C THR A 108 -8.83 -21.57 3.58
N ILE A 109 -7.51 -21.51 3.30
CA ILE A 109 -6.89 -22.27 2.21
C ILE A 109 -7.03 -23.77 2.46
N SER A 110 -6.75 -24.22 3.69
CA SER A 110 -6.83 -25.64 4.06
C SER A 110 -8.25 -26.21 3.96
N THR A 111 -9.27 -25.36 4.10
CA THR A 111 -10.69 -25.74 4.08
C THR A 111 -11.41 -25.36 2.78
N THR A 112 -10.69 -24.86 1.76
CA THR A 112 -11.30 -24.41 0.48
C THR A 112 -11.95 -25.56 -0.27
N PHE A 113 -11.34 -26.75 -0.26
CA PHE A 113 -11.89 -27.96 -0.85
C PHE A 113 -12.00 -29.03 0.24
N SER A 114 -13.14 -29.70 0.30
CA SER A 114 -13.41 -30.75 1.28
C SER A 114 -12.82 -32.11 0.88
N SER A 115 -12.50 -32.27 -0.43
CA SER A 115 -11.95 -33.52 -0.98
C SER A 115 -11.14 -33.28 -2.26
N GLU A 116 -10.30 -34.26 -2.61
CA GLU A 116 -9.60 -34.27 -3.92
C GLU A 116 -10.56 -34.25 -5.10
N GLU A 117 -11.72 -34.91 -4.98
CA GLU A 117 -12.74 -34.96 -6.04
C GLU A 117 -13.32 -33.57 -6.30
N GLU A 118 -13.63 -32.80 -5.26
CA GLU A 118 -14.12 -31.41 -5.38
C GLU A 118 -13.08 -30.51 -6.04
N TYR A 119 -11.80 -30.67 -5.67
CA TYR A 119 -10.70 -29.93 -6.28
C TYR A 119 -10.54 -30.25 -7.76
N LEU A 120 -10.57 -31.54 -8.15
CA LEU A 120 -10.46 -31.97 -9.53
C LEU A 120 -11.63 -31.49 -10.40
N ASN A 121 -12.86 -31.51 -9.87
CA ASN A 121 -14.03 -30.95 -10.53
C ASN A 121 -13.87 -29.45 -10.77
N HIS A 122 -13.39 -28.71 -9.78
CA HIS A 122 -13.13 -27.26 -9.91
C HIS A 122 -12.07 -26.94 -10.98
N ILE A 123 -11.00 -27.75 -11.09
CA ILE A 123 -9.97 -27.63 -12.13
C ILE A 123 -10.58 -27.89 -13.51
N ALA A 124 -11.36 -28.97 -13.63
CA ALA A 124 -11.99 -29.37 -14.89
C ALA A 124 -12.98 -28.29 -15.40
N GLU A 125 -13.81 -27.72 -14.52
CA GLU A 125 -14.76 -26.66 -14.87
C GLU A 125 -14.07 -25.40 -15.39
N ARG A 126 -12.86 -25.10 -14.91
CA ARG A 126 -12.09 -23.92 -15.30
C ARG A 126 -11.07 -24.19 -16.41
N ASN A 127 -11.01 -25.38 -16.95
CA ASN A 127 -10.01 -25.82 -17.93
C ASN A 127 -8.56 -25.53 -17.48
N LEU A 128 -8.27 -25.71 -16.18
CA LEU A 128 -6.93 -25.53 -15.63
C LEU A 128 -6.11 -26.81 -15.81
N PRO A 129 -4.76 -26.72 -15.90
CA PRO A 129 -3.90 -27.88 -15.99
C PRO A 129 -4.06 -28.78 -14.75
N ASN A 130 -4.37 -30.06 -14.97
CA ASN A 130 -4.49 -31.08 -13.91
C ASN A 130 -3.16 -31.80 -13.69
N ASN A 131 -2.16 -31.09 -13.19
CA ASN A 131 -0.80 -31.61 -12.96
C ASN A 131 -0.32 -31.48 -11.50
N VAL A 132 -1.21 -31.04 -10.60
CA VAL A 132 -0.89 -30.79 -9.18
C VAL A 132 -1.98 -31.41 -8.31
N SER A 133 -1.63 -32.16 -7.27
CA SER A 133 -2.57 -32.72 -6.29
C SER A 133 -3.14 -31.61 -5.38
N LEU A 134 -4.28 -31.86 -4.72
CA LEU A 134 -4.85 -30.95 -3.73
C LEU A 134 -3.84 -30.61 -2.63
N THR A 135 -3.08 -31.60 -2.15
CA THR A 135 -2.07 -31.39 -1.10
C THR A 135 -0.96 -30.43 -1.57
N GLU A 136 -0.46 -30.61 -2.78
CA GLU A 136 0.55 -29.73 -3.37
C GLU A 136 0.01 -28.33 -3.64
N TRP A 137 -1.24 -28.23 -4.10
CA TRP A 137 -1.91 -26.94 -4.28
C TRP A 137 -2.04 -26.19 -2.94
N ILE A 138 -2.55 -26.83 -1.88
CA ILE A 138 -2.65 -26.25 -0.53
C ILE A 138 -1.27 -25.77 -0.06
N SER A 139 -0.25 -26.63 -0.15
CA SER A 139 1.11 -26.28 0.28
C SER A 139 1.66 -25.07 -0.47
N SER A 140 1.48 -25.01 -1.78
CA SER A 140 1.92 -23.88 -2.62
C SER A 140 1.18 -22.57 -2.26
N GLN A 141 -0.13 -22.65 -1.99
CA GLN A 141 -0.90 -21.46 -1.56
C GLN A 141 -0.47 -20.98 -0.18
N GLN A 142 -0.23 -21.92 0.76
CA GLN A 142 0.25 -21.59 2.11
C GLN A 142 1.63 -20.92 2.06
N GLU A 143 2.57 -21.45 1.28
CA GLU A 143 3.89 -20.84 1.07
C GLU A 143 3.77 -19.43 0.49
N GLY A 144 2.89 -19.22 -0.50
CA GLY A 144 2.60 -17.91 -1.06
C GLY A 144 2.08 -16.91 -0.01
N VAL A 145 1.20 -17.37 0.88
CA VAL A 145 0.65 -16.54 1.98
C VAL A 145 1.74 -16.24 3.01
N GLU A 146 2.59 -17.19 3.39
CA GLU A 146 3.72 -16.96 4.30
C GLU A 146 4.66 -15.88 3.76
N ILE A 147 5.05 -15.98 2.49
CA ILE A 147 5.88 -14.99 1.80
C ILE A 147 5.19 -13.63 1.82
N PHE A 148 3.88 -13.57 1.51
CA PHE A 148 3.12 -12.32 1.45
C PHE A 148 3.01 -11.64 2.82
N TYR A 149 2.78 -12.41 3.90
CA TYR A 149 2.67 -11.89 5.26
C TYR A 149 4.02 -11.60 5.93
N ALA A 150 5.14 -12.04 5.33
CA ALA A 150 6.46 -11.68 5.84
C ALA A 150 6.65 -10.15 5.84
N ALA A 151 7.14 -9.61 6.96
CA ALA A 151 7.31 -8.16 7.15
C ALA A 151 8.11 -7.50 6.02
N LYS A 152 9.19 -8.15 5.58
CA LYS A 152 10.04 -7.67 4.47
C LYS A 152 9.22 -7.53 3.18
N THR A 153 8.40 -8.52 2.85
CA THR A 153 7.60 -8.52 1.62
C THR A 153 6.51 -7.45 1.68
N GLN A 154 5.77 -7.37 2.78
CA GLN A 154 4.72 -6.37 2.94
C GLN A 154 5.26 -4.94 2.89
N ILE A 155 6.37 -4.66 3.57
CA ILE A 155 7.01 -3.34 3.55
C ILE A 155 7.49 -3.01 2.14
N SER A 156 8.14 -3.95 1.45
CA SER A 156 8.63 -3.75 0.08
C SER A 156 7.49 -3.50 -0.91
N LEU A 157 6.41 -4.29 -0.85
CA LEU A 157 5.24 -4.10 -1.70
C LEU A 157 4.54 -2.76 -1.42
N THR A 158 4.39 -2.39 -0.14
CA THR A 158 3.80 -1.12 0.25
C THR A 158 4.62 0.05 -0.29
N LEU A 159 5.95 -0.01 -0.15
CA LEU A 159 6.85 1.00 -0.71
C LEU A 159 6.71 1.10 -2.22
N MET A 160 6.74 -0.04 -2.92
CA MET A 160 6.59 -0.08 -4.37
C MET A 160 5.26 0.55 -4.83
N VAL A 161 4.14 0.20 -4.19
CA VAL A 161 2.83 0.76 -4.53
C VAL A 161 2.80 2.27 -4.31
N TYR A 162 3.27 2.76 -3.17
CA TYR A 162 3.27 4.21 -2.89
C TYR A 162 4.24 4.99 -3.77
N LEU A 163 5.40 4.40 -4.13
CA LEU A 163 6.32 5.03 -5.08
C LEU A 163 5.71 5.08 -6.49
N LEU A 164 5.11 4.00 -6.98
CA LEU A 164 4.46 4.00 -8.30
C LEU A 164 3.31 5.02 -8.35
N MET A 165 2.45 5.05 -7.33
CA MET A 165 1.40 6.06 -7.22
C MET A 165 2.00 7.47 -7.18
N GLY A 166 3.02 7.68 -6.37
CA GLY A 166 3.70 8.96 -6.21
C GLY A 166 4.35 9.45 -7.50
N ILE A 167 5.02 8.57 -8.23
CA ILE A 167 5.61 8.88 -9.55
C ILE A 167 4.52 9.27 -10.55
N PHE A 168 3.44 8.49 -10.62
CA PHE A 168 2.33 8.77 -11.51
C PHE A 168 1.66 10.11 -11.20
N ILE A 169 1.37 10.39 -9.93
CA ILE A 169 0.78 11.66 -9.49
C ILE A 169 1.72 12.82 -9.79
N SER A 170 3.04 12.64 -9.56
CA SER A 170 4.05 13.66 -9.87
C SER A 170 4.15 13.95 -11.37
N PHE A 171 4.01 12.92 -12.20
CA PHE A 171 3.96 13.07 -13.66
C PHE A 171 2.75 13.91 -14.09
N VAL A 172 1.55 13.58 -13.59
CA VAL A 172 0.32 14.32 -13.90
C VAL A 172 0.42 15.76 -13.40
N ALA A 173 0.90 15.99 -12.18
CA ALA A 173 1.10 17.31 -11.60
C ALA A 173 2.07 18.17 -12.43
N SER A 174 3.10 17.56 -13.00
CA SER A 174 4.09 18.23 -13.83
C SER A 174 3.54 18.66 -15.20
N LEU A 175 2.57 17.92 -15.74
CA LEU A 175 1.83 18.36 -16.93
C LEU A 175 1.02 19.64 -16.68
N LEU A 176 0.47 19.79 -15.47
CA LEU A 176 -0.21 21.04 -15.06
C LEU A 176 0.80 22.17 -14.90
N TRP A 177 1.99 21.89 -14.36
CA TRP A 177 3.08 22.85 -14.21
C TRP A 177 3.45 23.55 -15.53
N THR A 178 3.49 22.81 -16.64
CA THR A 178 3.83 23.36 -17.97
C THR A 178 2.73 24.22 -18.58
N LYS A 179 1.53 24.28 -17.99
CA LYS A 179 0.38 25.03 -18.51
C LYS A 179 0.16 26.39 -17.82
N VAL A 180 0.89 26.67 -16.75
CA VAL A 180 0.79 27.86 -15.92
C VAL A 180 1.94 28.82 -16.20
#